data_0d95679710b1286d63c664f305d13694
#
_entry.id   0d95679710b1286d63c664f305d13694
#
_cell.length_a   1.000
_cell.length_b   1.000
_cell.length_c   1.000
_cell.angle_alpha   90.00
_cell.angle_beta   90.00
_cell.angle_gamma   90.00
#
_symmetry.space_group_name_H-M   'P 1'
#
loop_
_entity.id
_entity.type
_entity.pdbx_description
1 polymer ?
#
loop_
_entity_poly.entity_id
_entity_poly.type
_entity_poly.pdbx_seq_one_letter_code
_entity_poly.pdbx_strand_id
1 'polypeptide(L)'
;MFDDPKGYVGWYHTHHIIYENERRAVEELKLQNCLDIGSGPSIFHEVIQGDTVSLDISEFMLQSVEGDRVQGDAHYLPFRDNAFPCVFSSVTICFIERLDEFMAEARRVSRNRFVGCIVRADSSWGEFYSNLGKRGHKYYSKARFISGRDFLNLVGKYFKVRRTVSVLRYGPTDKEVPELPTDDGEGAFMCVEGIKE
;
A
#
# COMPACT_ATOMS: atom_id res chain seq x y z
N MET A 1 13.26 -10.61 6.48
CA MET A 1 12.57 -10.89 5.20
C MET A 1 12.69 -9.69 4.27
N PHE A 2 12.31 -8.52 4.70
CA PHE A 2 12.48 -7.26 3.97
C PHE A 2 13.81 -6.63 4.39
N ASP A 3 14.89 -6.95 3.65
CA ASP A 3 16.27 -6.63 4.01
C ASP A 3 17.07 -6.05 2.83
N ASP A 4 16.39 -5.74 1.72
CA ASP A 4 17.00 -5.19 0.50
C ASP A 4 16.23 -3.98 -0.03
N PRO A 5 16.35 -2.81 0.63
CA PRO A 5 15.71 -1.58 0.16
C PRO A 5 16.24 -1.13 -1.21
N LYS A 6 17.52 -1.37 -1.50
CA LYS A 6 18.11 -1.00 -2.78
C LYS A 6 17.56 -1.81 -3.95
N GLY A 7 17.39 -3.12 -3.75
CA GLY A 7 16.77 -3.99 -4.76
C GLY A 7 15.31 -3.63 -4.99
N TYR A 8 14.57 -3.28 -3.92
CA TYR A 8 13.20 -2.83 -4.02
C TYR A 8 13.06 -1.53 -4.82
N VAL A 9 13.84 -0.50 -4.48
CA VAL A 9 13.87 0.77 -5.22
C VAL A 9 14.39 0.57 -6.65
N GLY A 10 15.41 -0.27 -6.83
CA GLY A 10 15.98 -0.59 -8.14
C GLY A 10 14.98 -1.23 -9.10
N TRP A 11 14.05 -2.05 -8.57
CA TRP A 11 12.96 -2.60 -9.37
C TRP A 11 12.08 -1.49 -9.96
N TYR A 12 11.67 -0.52 -9.16
CA TYR A 12 10.87 0.63 -9.61
C TYR A 12 11.65 1.53 -10.58
N HIS A 13 12.96 1.69 -10.41
CA HIS A 13 13.79 2.40 -11.40
C HIS A 13 13.78 1.71 -12.77
N THR A 14 13.82 0.37 -12.78
CA THR A 14 13.74 -0.41 -14.02
C THR A 14 12.35 -0.35 -14.65
N HIS A 15 11.30 -0.31 -13.83
CA HIS A 15 9.90 -0.24 -14.22
C HIS A 15 9.29 1.13 -13.91
N HIS A 16 9.95 2.20 -14.38
CA HIS A 16 9.57 3.56 -14.04
C HIS A 16 8.15 3.95 -14.50
N ILE A 17 7.64 3.35 -15.60
CA ILE A 17 6.26 3.59 -16.05
C ILE A 17 5.24 3.01 -15.07
N ILE A 18 5.51 1.82 -14.52
CA ILE A 18 4.69 1.22 -13.46
C ILE A 18 4.69 2.15 -12.24
N TYR A 19 5.89 2.56 -11.79
CA TYR A 19 6.02 3.49 -10.68
C TYR A 19 5.20 4.77 -10.90
N GLU A 20 5.36 5.41 -12.07
CA GLU A 20 4.64 6.64 -12.40
C GLU A 20 3.11 6.45 -12.42
N ASN A 21 2.62 5.31 -12.89
CA ASN A 21 1.19 5.00 -12.86
C ASN A 21 0.69 4.85 -11.41
N GLU A 22 1.39 4.07 -10.59
CA GLU A 22 1.05 3.89 -9.17
C GLU A 22 1.15 5.21 -8.39
N ARG A 23 2.21 5.99 -8.63
CA ARG A 23 2.42 7.32 -8.04
C ARG A 23 1.25 8.25 -8.34
N ARG A 24 0.78 8.30 -9.60
CA ARG A 24 -0.38 9.11 -10.00
C ARG A 24 -1.66 8.66 -9.28
N ALA A 25 -1.86 7.36 -9.10
CA ALA A 25 -3.01 6.85 -8.36
C ALA A 25 -2.98 7.30 -6.89
N VAL A 26 -1.80 7.29 -6.26
CA VAL A 26 -1.63 7.81 -4.90
C VAL A 26 -1.81 9.33 -4.84
N GLU A 27 -1.23 10.07 -5.79
CA GLU A 27 -1.33 11.54 -5.90
C GLU A 27 -2.78 12.00 -6.04
N GLU A 28 -3.61 11.27 -6.83
CA GLU A 28 -5.04 11.55 -7.02
C GLU A 28 -5.82 11.55 -5.70
N LEU A 29 -5.34 10.82 -4.70
CA LEU A 29 -5.94 10.73 -3.38
C LEU A 29 -5.62 11.94 -2.48
N LYS A 30 -4.67 12.80 -2.88
CA LYS A 30 -4.30 14.04 -2.16
C LYS A 30 -4.06 13.78 -0.68
N LEU A 31 -3.12 12.87 -0.39
CA LEU A 31 -2.74 12.49 0.96
C LEU A 31 -2.04 13.64 1.68
N GLN A 32 -2.30 13.78 2.98
CA GLN A 32 -1.69 14.82 3.79
C GLN A 32 -1.55 14.39 5.25
N ASN A 33 -0.37 14.63 5.84
CA ASN A 33 -0.05 14.35 7.24
C ASN A 33 -0.39 12.91 7.65
N CYS A 34 0.22 11.94 6.97
CA CYS A 34 -0.13 10.53 7.11
C CYS A 34 0.84 9.76 8.03
N LEU A 35 0.31 8.74 8.69
CA LEU A 35 1.10 7.57 9.07
C LEU A 35 1.13 6.61 7.89
N ASP A 36 2.31 6.26 7.40
CA ASP A 36 2.52 5.26 6.35
C ASP A 36 2.91 3.92 6.99
N ILE A 37 1.99 2.95 6.97
CA ILE A 37 2.17 1.64 7.61
C ILE A 37 2.69 0.63 6.59
N GLY A 38 3.84 0.02 6.92
CA GLY A 38 4.58 -0.83 6.00
C GLY A 38 5.19 -0.01 4.87
N SER A 39 5.74 1.14 5.24
CA SER A 39 6.25 2.15 4.32
C SER A 39 7.39 1.66 3.44
N GLY A 40 8.09 0.60 3.86
CA GLY A 40 9.33 0.19 3.20
C GLY A 40 10.31 1.36 3.11
N PRO A 41 10.92 1.60 1.93
CA PRO A 41 11.78 2.76 1.69
C PRO A 41 11.00 4.03 1.33
N SER A 42 9.68 4.08 1.56
CA SER A 42 8.81 5.27 1.45
C SER A 42 8.76 5.90 0.04
N ILE A 43 8.66 5.07 -0.98
CA ILE A 43 8.73 5.48 -2.40
C ILE A 43 7.61 6.46 -2.82
N PHE A 44 6.49 6.54 -2.09
CA PHE A 44 5.37 7.43 -2.42
C PHE A 44 5.35 8.72 -1.58
N HIS A 45 6.33 8.96 -0.69
CA HIS A 45 6.33 10.15 0.16
C HIS A 45 6.37 11.47 -0.61
N GLU A 46 6.96 11.47 -1.80
CA GLU A 46 7.02 12.68 -2.65
C GLU A 46 5.65 13.23 -3.06
N VAL A 47 4.59 12.40 -3.04
CA VAL A 47 3.21 12.80 -3.36
C VAL A 47 2.31 12.93 -2.13
N ILE A 48 2.86 12.77 -0.93
CA ILE A 48 2.17 12.99 0.35
C ILE A 48 2.56 14.37 0.87
N GLN A 49 1.57 15.24 1.06
CA GLN A 49 1.82 16.59 1.55
C GLN A 49 1.97 16.63 3.08
N GLY A 50 2.79 17.58 3.56
CA GLY A 50 3.00 17.80 5.00
C GLY A 50 3.83 16.72 5.67
N ASP A 51 3.59 16.48 6.95
CA ASP A 51 4.38 15.55 7.76
C ASP A 51 3.93 14.10 7.52
N THR A 52 4.88 13.21 7.32
CA THR A 52 4.65 11.78 7.17
C THR A 52 5.52 11.02 8.15
N VAL A 53 4.92 10.11 8.90
CA VAL A 53 5.63 9.16 9.76
C VAL A 53 5.67 7.81 9.09
N SER A 54 6.86 7.27 8.85
CA SER A 54 7.06 5.94 8.29
C SER A 54 7.08 4.89 9.37
N LEU A 55 6.26 3.84 9.25
CA LEU A 55 6.34 2.68 10.12
C LEU A 55 6.57 1.42 9.28
N ASP A 56 7.56 0.65 9.65
CA ASP A 56 7.83 -0.68 9.05
C ASP A 56 8.34 -1.63 10.12
N ILE A 57 8.11 -2.92 9.93
CA ILE A 57 8.67 -3.97 10.79
C ILE A 57 10.17 -4.17 10.53
N SER A 58 10.63 -3.81 9.35
CA SER A 58 12.02 -3.95 8.92
C SER A 58 12.82 -2.68 9.16
N GLU A 59 13.76 -2.74 10.10
CA GLU A 59 14.75 -1.68 10.31
C GLU A 59 15.55 -1.39 9.03
N PHE A 60 15.86 -2.41 8.24
CA PHE A 60 16.63 -2.24 6.99
C PHE A 60 15.89 -1.38 5.96
N MET A 61 14.58 -1.57 5.85
CA MET A 61 13.76 -0.75 4.94
C MET A 61 13.72 0.71 5.38
N LEU A 62 13.69 0.97 6.67
CA LEU A 62 13.64 2.32 7.23
C LEU A 62 14.99 3.07 7.16
N GLN A 63 16.11 2.39 6.91
CA GLN A 63 17.43 3.04 6.90
C GLN A 63 17.57 4.14 5.85
N SER A 64 16.89 4.00 4.72
CA SER A 64 16.91 4.97 3.62
C SER A 64 15.83 6.05 3.71
N VAL A 65 14.96 5.97 4.71
CA VAL A 65 13.87 6.94 4.89
C VAL A 65 14.40 8.20 5.55
N GLU A 66 14.17 9.33 4.93
CA GLU A 66 14.39 10.65 5.52
C GLU A 66 13.14 11.07 6.31
N GLY A 67 13.32 11.71 7.49
CA GLY A 67 12.23 12.15 8.34
C GLY A 67 11.86 11.15 9.44
N ASP A 68 10.63 11.29 9.95
CA ASP A 68 10.15 10.52 11.10
C ASP A 68 9.90 9.05 10.72
N ARG A 69 10.56 8.15 11.44
CA ARG A 69 10.46 6.71 11.21
C ARG A 69 10.38 5.93 12.51
N VAL A 70 9.56 4.91 12.53
CA VAL A 70 9.32 4.05 13.68
C VAL A 70 9.38 2.59 13.25
N GLN A 71 10.24 1.80 13.88
CA GLN A 71 10.18 0.36 13.71
C GLN A 71 9.03 -0.19 14.56
N GLY A 72 8.09 -0.91 13.95
CA GLY A 72 6.92 -1.43 14.65
C GLY A 72 6.14 -2.48 13.87
N ASP A 73 5.31 -3.20 14.60
CA ASP A 73 4.36 -4.17 14.05
C ASP A 73 3.02 -3.46 13.74
N ALA A 74 2.52 -3.64 12.54
CA ALA A 74 1.25 -3.06 12.10
C ALA A 74 0.03 -3.55 12.89
N HIS A 75 0.16 -4.68 13.61
CA HIS A 75 -0.90 -5.19 14.50
C HIS A 75 -0.93 -4.50 15.87
N TYR A 76 0.13 -3.76 16.23
CA TYR A 76 0.29 -3.12 17.54
C TYR A 76 0.98 -1.76 17.38
N LEU A 77 0.25 -0.78 16.89
CA LEU A 77 0.81 0.54 16.57
C LEU A 77 1.17 1.34 17.83
N PRO A 78 2.42 1.82 17.99
CA PRO A 78 2.88 2.52 19.18
C PRO A 78 2.41 3.99 19.24
N PHE A 79 1.18 4.24 18.82
CA PHE A 79 0.61 5.57 18.78
C PHE A 79 -0.70 5.64 19.55
N ARG A 80 -1.02 6.83 20.05
CA ARG A 80 -2.31 7.09 20.71
C ARG A 80 -3.46 7.08 19.71
N ASP A 81 -4.66 6.92 20.23
CA ASP A 81 -5.89 7.03 19.43
C ASP A 81 -5.97 8.38 18.72
N ASN A 82 -6.47 8.37 17.50
CA ASN A 82 -6.67 9.56 16.67
C ASN A 82 -5.39 10.43 16.51
N ALA A 83 -4.21 9.81 16.48
CA ALA A 83 -2.95 10.51 16.37
C ALA A 83 -2.77 11.18 15.00
N PHE A 84 -3.22 10.54 13.94
CA PHE A 84 -2.94 10.95 12.56
C PHE A 84 -4.21 11.33 11.80
N PRO A 85 -4.22 12.46 11.08
CA PRO A 85 -5.32 12.80 10.19
C PRO A 85 -5.58 11.74 9.13
N CYS A 86 -4.51 11.12 8.62
CA CYS A 86 -4.53 10.11 7.57
C CYS A 86 -3.68 8.90 7.97
N VAL A 87 -4.16 7.71 7.65
CA VAL A 87 -3.37 6.47 7.67
C VAL A 87 -3.29 5.97 6.24
N PHE A 88 -2.08 5.69 5.78
CA PHE A 88 -1.78 5.19 4.45
C PHE A 88 -1.06 3.85 4.54
N SER A 89 -1.31 2.95 3.60
CA SER A 89 -0.58 1.68 3.48
C SER A 89 -0.62 1.21 2.04
N SER A 90 0.53 1.04 1.39
CA SER A 90 0.61 0.62 0.00
C SER A 90 1.38 -0.68 -0.16
N VAL A 91 0.77 -1.66 -0.86
CA VAL A 91 1.34 -2.97 -1.21
C VAL A 91 1.88 -3.77 0.00
N THR A 92 1.41 -3.45 1.20
CA THR A 92 1.81 -4.09 2.46
C THR A 92 0.79 -5.11 2.94
N ILE A 93 -0.49 -4.88 2.63
CA ILE A 93 -1.63 -5.66 3.13
C ILE A 93 -1.50 -7.15 2.80
N CYS A 94 -0.91 -7.50 1.66
CA CYS A 94 -0.67 -8.89 1.28
C CYS A 94 0.34 -9.62 2.19
N PHE A 95 1.08 -8.90 3.03
CA PHE A 95 2.03 -9.47 4.00
C PHE A 95 1.51 -9.45 5.44
N ILE A 96 0.33 -8.89 5.67
CA ILE A 96 -0.31 -8.81 6.99
C ILE A 96 -1.07 -10.13 7.26
N GLU A 97 -0.75 -10.79 8.37
CA GLU A 97 -1.36 -12.08 8.71
C GLU A 97 -2.77 -11.93 9.27
N ARG A 98 -2.99 -10.95 10.14
CA ARG A 98 -4.25 -10.71 10.86
C ARG A 98 -4.84 -9.37 10.42
N LEU A 99 -5.52 -9.40 9.27
CA LEU A 99 -6.05 -8.20 8.63
C LEU A 99 -7.06 -7.43 9.49
N ASP A 100 -7.90 -8.11 10.27
CA ASP A 100 -8.87 -7.43 11.13
C ASP A 100 -8.18 -6.69 12.29
N GLU A 101 -7.07 -7.22 12.86
CA GLU A 101 -6.29 -6.52 13.88
C GLU A 101 -5.59 -5.29 13.30
N PHE A 102 -4.96 -5.44 12.13
CA PHE A 102 -4.36 -4.32 11.40
C PHE A 102 -5.37 -3.20 11.13
N MET A 103 -6.54 -3.54 10.61
CA MET A 103 -7.57 -2.55 10.30
C MET A 103 -8.15 -1.88 11.56
N ALA A 104 -8.26 -2.61 12.66
CA ALA A 104 -8.67 -2.06 13.95
C ALA A 104 -7.65 -1.04 14.46
N GLU A 105 -6.34 -1.36 14.38
CA GLU A 105 -5.27 -0.44 14.76
C GLU A 105 -5.20 0.78 13.82
N ALA A 106 -5.29 0.57 12.50
CA ALA A 106 -5.37 1.67 11.53
C ALA A 106 -6.55 2.60 11.83
N ARG A 107 -7.73 2.04 12.17
CA ARG A 107 -8.88 2.84 12.58
C ARG A 107 -8.65 3.55 13.91
N ARG A 108 -8.04 2.89 14.89
CA ARG A 108 -7.76 3.47 16.20
C ARG A 108 -6.88 4.71 16.10
N VAL A 109 -5.77 4.63 15.37
CA VAL A 109 -4.82 5.72 15.24
C VAL A 109 -5.24 6.80 14.24
N SER A 110 -6.13 6.47 13.29
CA SER A 110 -6.68 7.41 12.32
C SER A 110 -7.68 8.37 12.98
N ARG A 111 -7.58 9.66 12.64
CA ARG A 111 -8.56 10.68 13.01
C ARG A 111 -9.68 10.77 11.98
N ASN A 112 -9.33 10.78 10.71
CA ASN A 112 -10.29 11.10 9.64
C ASN A 112 -10.39 10.01 8.58
N ARG A 113 -9.25 9.49 8.09
CA ARG A 113 -9.27 8.65 6.89
C ARG A 113 -8.18 7.58 6.86
N PHE A 114 -8.49 6.51 6.17
CA PHE A 114 -7.59 5.45 5.79
C PHE A 114 -7.51 5.37 4.27
N VAL A 115 -6.33 5.15 3.74
CA VAL A 115 -6.11 4.80 2.33
C VAL A 115 -5.21 3.58 2.27
N GLY A 116 -5.73 2.52 1.69
CA GLY A 116 -4.93 1.32 1.42
C GLY A 116 -4.85 1.04 -0.07
N CYS A 117 -3.66 0.68 -0.56
CA CYS A 117 -3.44 0.28 -1.95
C CYS A 117 -2.94 -1.17 -2.00
N ILE A 118 -3.50 -1.95 -2.90
CA ILE A 118 -3.16 -3.36 -3.12
C ILE A 118 -2.89 -3.65 -4.59
N VAL A 119 -2.16 -4.73 -4.86
CA VAL A 119 -2.25 -5.44 -6.13
C VAL A 119 -3.34 -6.49 -5.99
N ARG A 120 -4.40 -6.40 -6.77
CA ARG A 120 -5.57 -7.26 -6.68
C ARG A 120 -5.23 -8.71 -7.06
N ALA A 121 -5.64 -9.68 -6.22
CA ALA A 121 -5.48 -11.10 -6.51
C ALA A 121 -6.19 -11.54 -7.80
N ASP A 122 -7.34 -10.91 -8.09
CA ASP A 122 -8.20 -11.15 -9.25
C ASP A 122 -7.79 -10.33 -10.49
N SER A 123 -6.51 -9.99 -10.61
CA SER A 123 -5.89 -9.34 -11.76
C SER A 123 -4.75 -10.17 -12.34
N SER A 124 -4.35 -9.90 -13.59
CA SER A 124 -3.20 -10.55 -14.22
C SER A 124 -1.90 -10.35 -13.44
N TRP A 125 -1.71 -9.18 -12.81
CA TRP A 125 -0.57 -8.90 -11.95
C TRP A 125 -0.62 -9.70 -10.64
N GLY A 126 -1.78 -9.79 -10.01
CA GLY A 126 -1.95 -10.61 -8.79
C GLY A 126 -1.69 -12.09 -9.05
N GLU A 127 -2.17 -12.61 -10.17
CA GLU A 127 -1.88 -13.97 -10.60
C GLU A 127 -0.39 -14.18 -10.88
N PHE A 128 0.26 -13.24 -11.57
CA PHE A 128 1.69 -13.29 -11.85
C PHE A 128 2.52 -13.34 -10.56
N TYR A 129 2.29 -12.44 -9.60
CA TYR A 129 3.02 -12.44 -8.33
C TYR A 129 2.71 -13.67 -7.48
N SER A 130 1.47 -14.16 -7.47
CA SER A 130 1.09 -15.41 -6.80
C SER A 130 1.85 -16.61 -7.38
N ASN A 131 2.01 -16.66 -8.69
CA ASN A 131 2.77 -17.71 -9.36
C ASN A 131 4.28 -17.62 -9.09
N LEU A 132 4.84 -16.42 -9.00
CA LEU A 132 6.22 -16.21 -8.52
C LEU A 132 6.39 -16.74 -7.09
N GLY A 133 5.41 -16.47 -6.23
CA GLY A 133 5.40 -16.97 -4.85
C GLY A 133 5.43 -18.50 -4.78
N LYS A 134 4.59 -19.18 -5.57
CA LYS A 134 4.56 -20.66 -5.67
C LYS A 134 5.88 -21.25 -6.16
N ARG A 135 6.66 -20.48 -6.92
CA ARG A 135 8.00 -20.87 -7.41
C ARG A 135 9.11 -20.54 -6.42
N GLY A 136 8.78 -20.09 -5.19
CA GLY A 136 9.74 -19.82 -4.13
C GLY A 136 10.38 -18.42 -4.17
N HIS A 137 9.75 -17.45 -4.81
CA HIS A 137 10.25 -16.07 -4.77
C HIS A 137 10.36 -15.55 -3.33
N LYS A 138 11.49 -14.92 -2.98
CA LYS A 138 11.86 -14.50 -1.61
C LYS A 138 10.75 -13.77 -0.85
N TYR A 139 10.04 -12.85 -1.49
CA TYR A 139 8.98 -12.06 -0.86
C TYR A 139 7.60 -12.66 -1.13
N TYR A 140 7.26 -12.94 -2.39
CA TYR A 140 5.92 -13.34 -2.78
C TYR A 140 5.50 -14.73 -2.29
N SER A 141 6.46 -15.61 -1.90
CA SER A 141 6.12 -16.88 -1.24
C SER A 141 5.37 -16.73 0.08
N LYS A 142 5.45 -15.55 0.69
CA LYS A 142 4.75 -15.20 1.94
C LYS A 142 3.58 -14.23 1.73
N ALA A 143 3.40 -13.73 0.52
CA ALA A 143 2.31 -12.81 0.21
C ALA A 143 0.98 -13.57 0.09
N ARG A 144 -0.08 -12.98 0.64
CA ARG A 144 -1.46 -13.43 0.52
C ARG A 144 -2.26 -12.33 -0.14
N PHE A 145 -2.29 -12.35 -1.46
CA PHE A 145 -3.06 -11.38 -2.23
C PHE A 145 -4.55 -11.58 -1.99
N ILE A 146 -5.30 -10.49 -1.92
CA ILE A 146 -6.76 -10.47 -1.77
C ILE A 146 -7.40 -9.86 -3.01
N SER A 147 -8.65 -10.24 -3.29
CA SER A 147 -9.41 -9.67 -4.40
C SER A 147 -9.79 -8.21 -4.13
N GLY A 148 -10.08 -7.46 -5.19
CA GLY A 148 -10.58 -6.09 -5.04
C GLY A 148 -11.87 -6.02 -4.22
N ARG A 149 -12.78 -6.98 -4.42
CA ARG A 149 -14.03 -7.11 -3.65
C ARG A 149 -13.77 -7.38 -2.16
N ASP A 150 -12.87 -8.32 -1.85
CA ASP A 150 -12.57 -8.64 -0.44
C ASP A 150 -11.89 -7.47 0.25
N PHE A 151 -11.07 -6.71 -0.47
CA PHE A 151 -10.46 -5.52 0.07
C PHE A 151 -11.48 -4.41 0.35
N LEU A 152 -12.42 -4.16 -0.57
CA LEU A 152 -13.53 -3.23 -0.33
C LEU A 152 -14.35 -3.64 0.89
N ASN A 153 -14.68 -4.92 1.02
CA ASN A 153 -15.41 -5.44 2.17
C ASN A 153 -14.60 -5.28 3.48
N LEU A 154 -13.30 -5.54 3.44
CA LEU A 154 -12.42 -5.37 4.59
C LEU A 154 -12.38 -3.90 5.06
N VAL A 155 -12.13 -2.97 4.14
CA VAL A 155 -12.15 -1.53 4.46
C VAL A 155 -13.53 -1.11 4.96
N GLY A 156 -14.62 -1.60 4.33
CA GLY A 156 -16.00 -1.27 4.67
C GLY A 156 -16.44 -1.70 6.07
N LYS A 157 -15.77 -2.69 6.70
CA LYS A 157 -16.03 -3.07 8.10
C LYS A 157 -15.58 -1.99 9.09
N TYR A 158 -14.56 -1.21 8.76
CA TYR A 158 -13.89 -0.28 9.67
C TYR A 158 -14.09 1.19 9.30
N PHE A 159 -14.32 1.48 8.03
CA PHE A 159 -14.44 2.82 7.48
C PHE A 159 -15.59 2.86 6.48
N LYS A 160 -16.19 4.02 6.31
CA LYS A 160 -17.12 4.23 5.19
C LYS A 160 -16.31 4.42 3.91
N VAL A 161 -16.41 3.46 3.00
CA VAL A 161 -15.75 3.55 1.69
C VAL A 161 -16.27 4.77 0.94
N ARG A 162 -15.35 5.64 0.51
CA ARG A 162 -15.66 6.89 -0.21
C ARG A 162 -15.46 6.72 -1.70
N ARG A 163 -14.30 6.19 -2.10
CA ARG A 163 -13.96 5.97 -3.52
C ARG A 163 -12.85 4.93 -3.66
N THR A 164 -12.68 4.50 -4.89
CA THR A 164 -11.53 3.73 -5.36
C THR A 164 -10.72 4.55 -6.35
N VAL A 165 -9.44 4.24 -6.50
CA VAL A 165 -8.59 4.76 -7.57
C VAL A 165 -7.76 3.61 -8.08
N SER A 166 -7.66 3.39 -9.39
CA SER A 166 -6.91 2.26 -9.93
C SER A 166 -6.14 2.58 -11.19
N VAL A 167 -5.04 1.84 -11.41
CA VAL A 167 -4.18 1.85 -12.58
C VAL A 167 -3.67 0.43 -12.86
N LEU A 168 -2.83 0.25 -13.86
CA LEU A 168 -2.28 -1.01 -14.33
C LEU A 168 -3.36 -1.94 -14.92
N ARG A 169 -3.96 -1.49 -16.04
CA ARG A 169 -4.92 -2.28 -16.83
C ARG A 169 -4.25 -3.27 -17.78
N TYR A 170 -2.98 -3.05 -18.10
CA TYR A 170 -2.16 -3.98 -18.87
C TYR A 170 -1.57 -5.08 -17.99
N GLY A 171 -1.24 -6.20 -18.59
CA GLY A 171 -0.66 -7.35 -17.89
C GLY A 171 0.86 -7.25 -17.72
N PRO A 172 1.45 -8.13 -16.89
CA PRO A 172 2.89 -8.11 -16.58
C PRO A 172 3.80 -8.47 -17.78
N THR A 173 3.24 -9.02 -18.84
CA THR A 173 3.96 -9.36 -20.09
C THR A 173 3.69 -8.38 -21.22
N ASP A 174 2.78 -7.43 -21.01
CA ASP A 174 2.45 -6.41 -21.98
C ASP A 174 3.47 -5.27 -21.93
N LYS A 175 3.46 -4.45 -22.98
CA LYS A 175 4.26 -3.22 -22.98
C LYS A 175 3.72 -2.28 -21.89
N GLU A 176 4.61 -1.82 -21.02
CA GLU A 176 4.28 -0.77 -20.06
C GLU A 176 3.85 0.50 -20.77
N VAL A 177 2.72 1.06 -20.37
CA VAL A 177 2.17 2.30 -20.92
C VAL A 177 1.76 3.27 -19.81
N PRO A 178 1.96 4.58 -19.99
CA PRO A 178 1.44 5.57 -19.06
C PRO A 178 -0.09 5.54 -19.03
N GLU A 179 -0.66 5.52 -17.82
CA GLU A 179 -2.11 5.54 -17.59
C GLU A 179 -2.52 6.73 -16.72
N LEU A 180 -3.75 7.17 -16.91
CA LEU A 180 -4.41 8.05 -15.97
C LEU A 180 -5.21 7.19 -14.96
N PRO A 181 -5.22 7.57 -13.69
CA PRO A 181 -6.03 6.89 -12.68
C PRO A 181 -7.53 6.98 -13.02
N THR A 182 -8.26 5.92 -12.69
CA THR A 182 -9.72 5.88 -12.80
C THR A 182 -10.34 5.40 -11.49
N ASP A 183 -11.63 5.64 -11.31
CA ASP A 183 -12.39 5.30 -10.10
C ASP A 183 -13.21 4.01 -10.23
N ASP A 184 -13.04 3.27 -11.33
CA ASP A 184 -13.78 2.03 -11.61
C ASP A 184 -13.28 0.82 -10.80
N GLY A 185 -12.07 0.89 -10.21
CA GLY A 185 -11.47 -0.22 -9.48
C GLY A 185 -11.03 -1.41 -10.33
N GLU A 186 -10.94 -1.25 -11.66
CA GLU A 186 -10.61 -2.35 -12.59
C GLU A 186 -9.11 -2.54 -12.81
N GLY A 187 -8.27 -1.56 -12.50
CA GLY A 187 -6.81 -1.69 -12.57
C GLY A 187 -6.25 -2.67 -11.55
N ALA A 188 -5.12 -3.28 -11.85
CA ALA A 188 -4.46 -4.25 -10.97
C ALA A 188 -3.94 -3.61 -9.67
N PHE A 189 -3.38 -2.41 -9.76
CA PHE A 189 -3.08 -1.59 -8.59
C PHE A 189 -4.32 -0.77 -8.23
N MET A 190 -4.88 -1.04 -7.07
CA MET A 190 -6.14 -0.46 -6.62
C MET A 190 -5.99 0.12 -5.22
N CYS A 191 -6.32 1.40 -5.09
CA CYS A 191 -6.40 2.11 -3.82
C CYS A 191 -7.86 2.28 -3.39
N VAL A 192 -8.15 2.12 -2.11
CA VAL A 192 -9.46 2.34 -1.49
C VAL A 192 -9.33 3.40 -0.42
N GLU A 193 -10.12 4.45 -0.54
CA GLU A 193 -10.25 5.50 0.48
C GLU A 193 -11.45 5.22 1.37
N GLY A 194 -11.21 5.10 2.66
CA GLY A 194 -12.23 5.00 3.70
C GLY A 194 -12.19 6.19 4.66
N ILE A 195 -13.36 6.67 5.05
CA ILE A 195 -13.54 7.79 5.98
C ILE A 195 -14.00 7.25 7.33
N LYS A 196 -13.41 7.74 8.41
CA LYS A 196 -13.80 7.44 9.79
C LYS A 196 -15.01 8.30 10.15
N GLU A 197 -16.13 7.66 10.42
CA GLU A 197 -17.34 8.27 10.98
C GLU A 197 -17.37 8.15 12.50
#